data_a0a1f427e5986b71f6a3e8c0444c7135
#
_entry.id   a0a1f427e5986b71f6a3e8c0444c7135
#
_cell.length_a   1.000
_cell.length_b   1.000
_cell.length_c   1.000
_cell.angle_alpha   90.00
_cell.angle_beta   90.00
_cell.angle_gamma   90.00
#
_symmetry.space_group_name_H-M   'P 1'
#
loop_
_entity.id
_entity.type
_entity.pdbx_description
1 polymer ?
#
loop_
_entity_poly.entity_id
_entity_poly.type
_entity_poly.pdbx_seq_one_letter_code
_entity_poly.pdbx_strand_id
1 'polypeptide(L)'
;MKDIKTYDNKNILVLGLGKSGFAVSELLLKLGANLTLNDKADLDKNEKAQELKAKGVRVIGGYHPVDLLEEEHFDYLVKNPGIPYENPMVKKAEELDIPIITEPEVALSCSDAPYVCITGSNGKTTTVMLTQRILDHHLQKTGHHAYAVGNIGVPISEVVPKATKDDILVVEISSFQLLGVTDIKPKVAAIVDIYNNVHLDYHKTFENYVDAKLNVTRTQNSDDYFIANFDQKDILAKEKEVSPAKMQTFSETDHNADYFIGDEYLESQDEKIMKIADIKLPGVHNLQNSLVAIAIAKLMGADNEDIAAVLSTFTGAKHRLQYVTTLDGRKIYNDSKSTNIEAATVAIPAFKEPEVLIAGGLDRGFTFDDLVPLFKKHVKSIVLYGETKYLLADAARKAGIKEIVIVNTLQEAVPRAYELTEPGDVILFSPACAS
;
A
#
# COMPACT_ATOMS: atom_id res chain seq x y z
N MET A 1 -15.03 -19.93 0.01
CA MET A 1 -15.76 -18.80 -0.63
C MET A 1 -17.23 -18.96 -0.37
N LYS A 2 -17.91 -17.92 0.10
CA LYS A 2 -19.37 -17.91 0.35
C LYS A 2 -20.14 -18.12 -0.97
N ASP A 3 -21.20 -18.88 -0.92
CA ASP A 3 -22.15 -19.00 -2.04
C ASP A 3 -23.11 -17.80 -2.01
N ILE A 4 -22.71 -16.72 -2.68
CA ILE A 4 -23.52 -15.51 -2.81
C ILE A 4 -24.20 -15.47 -4.19
N LYS A 5 -25.43 -14.97 -4.22
CA LYS A 5 -26.20 -14.83 -5.48
C LYS A 5 -26.20 -13.38 -6.03
N THR A 6 -25.45 -12.50 -5.39
CA THR A 6 -25.40 -11.07 -5.72
C THR A 6 -25.04 -10.83 -7.20
N TYR A 7 -24.11 -11.63 -7.73
CA TYR A 7 -23.59 -11.46 -9.10
C TYR A 7 -24.09 -12.53 -10.09
N ASP A 8 -24.85 -13.53 -9.61
CA ASP A 8 -25.37 -14.63 -10.44
C ASP A 8 -26.36 -14.09 -11.50
N ASN A 9 -26.10 -14.39 -12.78
CA ASN A 9 -26.84 -13.90 -13.95
C ASN A 9 -26.87 -12.37 -14.11
N LYS A 10 -25.99 -11.63 -13.44
CA LYS A 10 -25.88 -10.17 -13.58
C LYS A 10 -25.02 -9.78 -14.78
N ASN A 11 -25.46 -8.75 -15.49
CA ASN A 11 -24.69 -8.14 -16.58
C ASN A 11 -23.72 -7.13 -15.99
N ILE A 12 -22.43 -7.38 -16.10
CA ILE A 12 -21.39 -6.58 -15.44
C ILE A 12 -20.38 -6.09 -16.46
N LEU A 13 -20.18 -4.77 -16.49
CA LEU A 13 -19.11 -4.14 -17.25
C LEU A 13 -17.86 -4.02 -16.37
N VAL A 14 -16.77 -4.68 -16.76
CA VAL A 14 -15.45 -4.50 -16.15
C VAL A 14 -14.67 -3.46 -16.95
N LEU A 15 -14.33 -2.34 -16.32
CA LEU A 15 -13.63 -1.23 -16.96
C LEU A 15 -12.14 -1.24 -16.57
N GLY A 16 -11.29 -1.54 -17.56
CA GLY A 16 -9.84 -1.70 -17.42
C GLY A 16 -9.41 -3.15 -17.16
N LEU A 17 -8.59 -3.71 -18.05
CA LEU A 17 -8.11 -5.09 -17.93
C LEU A 17 -7.13 -5.24 -16.76
N GLY A 18 -6.05 -4.45 -16.74
CA GLY A 18 -5.06 -4.49 -15.68
C GLY A 18 -4.90 -5.84 -14.97
N LYS A 19 -4.21 -5.85 -13.82
CA LYS A 19 -4.06 -7.05 -13.00
C LYS A 19 -5.34 -7.37 -12.22
N SER A 20 -5.92 -6.34 -11.59
CA SER A 20 -7.17 -6.48 -10.82
C SER A 20 -8.39 -6.71 -11.71
N GLY A 21 -8.46 -6.06 -12.89
CA GLY A 21 -9.55 -6.27 -13.84
C GLY A 21 -9.61 -7.69 -14.36
N PHE A 22 -8.48 -8.30 -14.68
CA PHE A 22 -8.41 -9.71 -15.04
C PHE A 22 -8.86 -10.63 -13.88
N ALA A 23 -8.32 -10.42 -12.69
CA ALA A 23 -8.61 -11.25 -11.53
C ALA A 23 -10.10 -11.18 -11.12
N VAL A 24 -10.68 -9.98 -11.12
CA VAL A 24 -12.12 -9.82 -10.79
C VAL A 24 -13.02 -10.41 -11.86
N SER A 25 -12.62 -10.35 -13.14
CA SER A 25 -13.36 -11.01 -14.22
C SER A 25 -13.40 -12.53 -14.04
N GLU A 26 -12.27 -13.14 -13.69
CA GLU A 26 -12.19 -14.57 -13.38
C GLU A 26 -13.08 -14.96 -12.18
N LEU A 27 -13.11 -14.12 -11.14
CA LEU A 27 -13.97 -14.35 -9.98
C LEU A 27 -15.46 -14.21 -10.34
N LEU A 28 -15.83 -13.15 -11.05
CA LEU A 28 -17.22 -12.89 -11.47
C LEU A 28 -17.76 -13.99 -12.38
N LEU A 29 -16.94 -14.54 -13.29
CA LEU A 29 -17.32 -15.73 -14.08
C LEU A 29 -17.65 -16.92 -13.19
N LYS A 30 -16.86 -17.18 -12.14
CA LYS A 30 -17.13 -18.25 -11.17
C LYS A 30 -18.40 -17.99 -10.36
N LEU A 31 -18.79 -16.73 -10.18
CA LEU A 31 -20.00 -16.31 -9.48
C LEU A 31 -21.23 -16.27 -10.41
N GLY A 32 -21.08 -16.67 -11.70
CA GLY A 32 -22.18 -16.79 -12.65
C GLY A 32 -22.58 -15.48 -13.37
N ALA A 33 -21.74 -14.47 -13.36
CA ALA A 33 -22.01 -13.21 -14.04
C ALA A 33 -21.81 -13.28 -15.56
N ASN A 34 -22.59 -12.47 -16.30
CA ASN A 34 -22.39 -12.19 -17.71
C ASN A 34 -21.47 -10.99 -17.86
N LEU A 35 -20.28 -11.17 -18.47
CA LEU A 35 -19.25 -10.14 -18.47
C LEU A 35 -19.04 -9.48 -19.83
N THR A 36 -18.96 -8.16 -19.80
CA THR A 36 -18.31 -7.35 -20.83
C THR A 36 -17.09 -6.67 -20.22
N LEU A 37 -15.92 -6.77 -20.86
CA LEU A 37 -14.69 -6.08 -20.45
C LEU A 37 -14.37 -5.00 -21.48
N ASN A 38 -14.08 -3.79 -21.00
CA ASN A 38 -13.63 -2.69 -21.84
C ASN A 38 -12.28 -2.14 -21.34
N ASP A 39 -11.38 -1.89 -22.29
CA ASP A 39 -10.13 -1.14 -22.04
C ASP A 39 -9.84 -0.24 -23.24
N LYS A 40 -9.28 0.96 -23.00
CA LYS A 40 -8.86 1.87 -24.08
C LYS A 40 -7.65 1.36 -24.88
N ALA A 41 -6.86 0.46 -24.31
CA ALA A 41 -5.74 -0.16 -24.99
C ALA A 41 -6.23 -1.18 -26.02
N ASP A 42 -5.46 -1.35 -27.09
CA ASP A 42 -5.65 -2.46 -28.02
C ASP A 42 -5.40 -3.80 -27.31
N LEU A 43 -6.42 -4.66 -27.30
CA LEU A 43 -6.40 -5.95 -26.63
C LEU A 43 -6.26 -7.15 -27.57
N ASP A 44 -6.12 -6.93 -28.87
CA ASP A 44 -6.13 -8.04 -29.86
C ASP A 44 -4.99 -9.04 -29.67
N LYS A 45 -3.84 -8.58 -29.20
CA LYS A 45 -2.66 -9.44 -28.90
C LYS A 45 -2.45 -9.67 -27.41
N ASN A 46 -3.37 -9.23 -26.54
CA ASN A 46 -3.23 -9.39 -25.10
C ASN A 46 -3.68 -10.79 -24.68
N GLU A 47 -2.75 -11.60 -24.16
CA GLU A 47 -2.99 -12.99 -23.75
C GLU A 47 -4.14 -13.13 -22.75
N LYS A 48 -4.22 -12.26 -21.73
CA LYS A 48 -5.29 -12.27 -20.74
C LYS A 48 -6.65 -11.93 -21.35
N ALA A 49 -6.69 -11.01 -22.29
CA ALA A 49 -7.92 -10.68 -23.03
C ALA A 49 -8.39 -11.88 -23.88
N GLN A 50 -7.46 -12.58 -24.54
CA GLN A 50 -7.79 -13.79 -25.29
C GLN A 50 -8.27 -14.93 -24.38
N GLU A 51 -7.69 -15.08 -23.21
CA GLU A 51 -8.14 -16.05 -22.20
C GLU A 51 -9.59 -15.77 -21.76
N LEU A 52 -9.91 -14.51 -21.46
CA LEU A 52 -11.27 -14.11 -21.11
C LEU A 52 -12.27 -14.31 -22.28
N LYS A 53 -11.87 -13.97 -23.50
CA LYS A 53 -12.69 -14.26 -24.72
C LYS A 53 -12.99 -15.76 -24.85
N ALA A 54 -11.99 -16.62 -24.63
CA ALA A 54 -12.17 -18.08 -24.69
C ALA A 54 -13.14 -18.60 -23.61
N LYS A 55 -13.32 -17.88 -22.50
CA LYS A 55 -14.28 -18.16 -21.42
C LYS A 55 -15.66 -17.51 -21.64
N GLY A 56 -15.90 -16.89 -22.81
CA GLY A 56 -17.18 -16.29 -23.17
C GLY A 56 -17.35 -14.82 -22.77
N VAL A 57 -16.30 -14.15 -22.30
CA VAL A 57 -16.36 -12.70 -22.00
C VAL A 57 -16.32 -11.91 -23.31
N ARG A 58 -17.25 -10.96 -23.47
CA ARG A 58 -17.18 -9.97 -24.54
C ARG A 58 -16.10 -8.96 -24.21
N VAL A 59 -15.05 -8.88 -25.02
CA VAL A 59 -13.91 -7.97 -24.81
C VAL A 59 -13.89 -6.89 -25.87
N ILE A 60 -13.91 -5.63 -25.44
CA ILE A 60 -13.89 -4.42 -26.29
C ILE A 60 -12.62 -3.65 -25.96
N GLY A 61 -11.68 -3.58 -26.89
CA GLY A 61 -10.40 -2.86 -26.75
C GLY A 61 -10.26 -1.72 -27.75
N GLY A 62 -9.30 -0.81 -27.47
CA GLY A 62 -8.93 0.29 -28.37
C GLY A 62 -9.70 1.60 -28.17
N TYR A 63 -10.82 1.60 -27.51
CA TYR A 63 -11.66 2.79 -27.24
C TYR A 63 -12.66 2.54 -26.10
N HIS A 64 -13.36 3.60 -25.70
CA HIS A 64 -14.45 3.54 -24.73
C HIS A 64 -15.80 3.74 -25.44
N PRO A 65 -16.63 2.68 -25.60
CA PRO A 65 -17.93 2.75 -26.24
C PRO A 65 -18.98 3.29 -25.26
N VAL A 66 -19.06 4.60 -25.08
CA VAL A 66 -19.96 5.22 -24.07
C VAL A 66 -21.44 4.89 -24.34
N ASP A 67 -21.84 4.84 -25.60
CA ASP A 67 -23.21 4.53 -26.02
C ASP A 67 -23.66 3.10 -25.63
N LEU A 68 -22.70 2.20 -25.40
CA LEU A 68 -22.96 0.84 -24.93
C LEU A 68 -23.79 0.80 -23.65
N LEU A 69 -23.56 1.76 -22.71
CA LEU A 69 -24.28 1.84 -21.45
C LEU A 69 -25.75 2.32 -21.62
N GLU A 70 -26.08 2.97 -22.72
CA GLU A 70 -27.45 3.32 -23.08
C GLU A 70 -28.16 2.19 -23.88
N GLU A 71 -27.41 1.49 -24.72
CA GLU A 71 -27.93 0.45 -25.60
C GLU A 71 -28.15 -0.88 -24.87
N GLU A 72 -27.36 -1.17 -23.82
CA GLU A 72 -27.42 -2.43 -23.11
C GLU A 72 -27.57 -2.18 -21.58
N HIS A 73 -28.30 -3.06 -20.93
CA HIS A 73 -28.48 -2.99 -19.48
C HIS A 73 -27.29 -3.62 -18.76
N PHE A 74 -26.69 -2.86 -17.82
CA PHE A 74 -25.68 -3.33 -16.87
C PHE A 74 -26.16 -3.15 -15.44
N ASP A 75 -26.03 -4.21 -14.62
CA ASP A 75 -26.34 -4.17 -13.20
C ASP A 75 -25.23 -3.50 -12.38
N TYR A 76 -23.96 -3.61 -12.83
CA TYR A 76 -22.79 -3.02 -12.19
C TYR A 76 -21.73 -2.60 -13.22
N LEU A 77 -20.99 -1.55 -12.87
CA LEU A 77 -19.70 -1.21 -13.47
C LEU A 77 -18.60 -1.49 -12.45
N VAL A 78 -17.73 -2.47 -12.74
CA VAL A 78 -16.54 -2.76 -11.92
C VAL A 78 -15.36 -1.99 -12.47
N LYS A 79 -14.97 -0.92 -11.77
CA LYS A 79 -13.95 0.02 -12.22
C LYS A 79 -12.56 -0.37 -11.71
N ASN A 80 -11.55 -0.39 -12.60
CA ASN A 80 -10.16 -0.44 -12.14
C ASN A 80 -9.84 0.83 -11.33
N PRO A 81 -9.22 0.72 -10.14
CA PRO A 81 -8.99 1.85 -9.24
C PRO A 81 -8.24 3.03 -9.89
N GLY A 82 -7.29 2.76 -10.79
CA GLY A 82 -6.52 3.79 -11.49
C GLY A 82 -7.30 4.58 -12.55
N ILE A 83 -8.51 4.17 -12.91
CA ILE A 83 -9.35 4.92 -13.84
C ILE A 83 -10.04 6.05 -13.06
N PRO A 84 -9.90 7.33 -13.47
CA PRO A 84 -10.52 8.43 -12.76
C PRO A 84 -12.04 8.47 -12.96
N TYR A 85 -12.77 9.11 -12.04
CA TYR A 85 -14.23 9.31 -12.15
C TYR A 85 -14.62 10.24 -13.29
N GLU A 86 -13.69 11.05 -13.80
CA GLU A 86 -13.88 11.85 -15.03
C GLU A 86 -13.88 11.04 -16.32
N ASN A 87 -13.57 9.74 -16.26
CA ASN A 87 -13.62 8.88 -17.44
C ASN A 87 -15.06 8.87 -18.03
N PRO A 88 -15.23 9.01 -19.36
CA PRO A 88 -16.56 9.09 -19.98
C PRO A 88 -17.46 7.89 -19.66
N MET A 89 -16.92 6.67 -19.57
CA MET A 89 -17.70 5.47 -19.21
C MET A 89 -18.19 5.55 -17.76
N VAL A 90 -17.37 6.06 -16.85
CA VAL A 90 -17.72 6.19 -15.42
C VAL A 90 -18.81 7.26 -15.27
N LYS A 91 -18.65 8.45 -15.89
CA LYS A 91 -19.67 9.49 -15.88
C LYS A 91 -21.00 9.03 -16.46
N LYS A 92 -20.96 8.28 -17.56
CA LYS A 92 -22.19 7.75 -18.15
C LYS A 92 -22.87 6.74 -17.22
N ALA A 93 -22.09 5.91 -16.51
CA ALA A 93 -22.64 5.00 -15.52
C ALA A 93 -23.29 5.76 -14.34
N GLU A 94 -22.67 6.86 -13.87
CA GLU A 94 -23.27 7.75 -12.86
C GLU A 94 -24.57 8.38 -13.35
N GLU A 95 -24.61 8.89 -14.59
CA GLU A 95 -25.81 9.48 -15.21
C GLU A 95 -26.99 8.48 -15.33
N LEU A 96 -26.67 7.19 -15.47
CA LEU A 96 -27.65 6.11 -15.61
C LEU A 96 -27.93 5.37 -14.30
N ASP A 97 -27.43 5.89 -13.17
CA ASP A 97 -27.55 5.26 -11.85
C ASP A 97 -27.04 3.80 -11.79
N ILE A 98 -26.06 3.44 -12.63
CA ILE A 98 -25.42 2.12 -12.60
C ILE A 98 -24.43 2.11 -11.43
N PRO A 99 -24.56 1.19 -10.47
CA PRO A 99 -23.64 1.09 -9.34
C PRO A 99 -22.19 0.87 -9.78
N ILE A 100 -21.28 1.74 -9.32
CA ILE A 100 -19.85 1.70 -9.63
C ILE A 100 -19.12 1.13 -8.43
N ILE A 101 -18.52 -0.04 -8.61
CA ILE A 101 -17.77 -0.75 -7.56
C ILE A 101 -16.34 -1.05 -8.00
N THR A 102 -15.50 -1.45 -7.06
CA THR A 102 -14.12 -1.86 -7.30
C THR A 102 -13.89 -3.33 -6.92
N GLU A 103 -12.78 -3.90 -7.36
CA GLU A 103 -12.42 -5.31 -7.13
C GLU A 103 -12.53 -5.75 -5.66
N PRO A 104 -12.10 -4.93 -4.64
CA PRO A 104 -12.28 -5.31 -3.24
C PRO A 104 -13.73 -5.55 -2.83
N GLU A 105 -14.68 -4.77 -3.33
CA GLU A 105 -16.12 -4.98 -3.04
C GLU A 105 -16.58 -6.36 -3.49
N VAL A 106 -16.27 -6.72 -4.73
CA VAL A 106 -16.64 -8.04 -5.29
C VAL A 106 -15.99 -9.17 -4.51
N ALA A 107 -14.67 -9.07 -4.27
CA ALA A 107 -13.92 -10.17 -3.69
C ALA A 107 -14.23 -10.39 -2.20
N LEU A 108 -14.30 -9.31 -1.42
CA LEU A 108 -14.53 -9.43 0.03
C LEU A 108 -15.97 -9.80 0.38
N SER A 109 -16.95 -9.42 -0.44
CA SER A 109 -18.34 -9.84 -0.25
C SER A 109 -18.51 -11.36 -0.26
N CYS A 110 -17.70 -12.07 -1.05
CA CYS A 110 -17.76 -13.55 -1.15
C CYS A 110 -16.65 -14.28 -0.37
N SER A 111 -15.87 -13.59 0.46
CA SER A 111 -14.85 -14.22 1.28
C SER A 111 -15.47 -14.97 2.47
N ASP A 112 -15.09 -16.26 2.67
CA ASP A 112 -15.33 -16.97 3.93
C ASP A 112 -14.29 -16.60 4.99
N ALA A 113 -13.05 -16.31 4.57
CA ALA A 113 -11.99 -15.92 5.47
C ALA A 113 -12.31 -14.56 6.09
N PRO A 114 -12.12 -14.39 7.41
CA PRO A 114 -12.10 -13.06 8.01
C PRO A 114 -10.98 -12.23 7.40
N TYR A 115 -11.18 -10.91 7.38
CA TYR A 115 -10.20 -10.00 6.80
C TYR A 115 -9.99 -8.75 7.63
N VAL A 116 -8.78 -8.22 7.52
CA VAL A 116 -8.38 -6.94 8.08
C VAL A 116 -8.00 -6.01 6.93
N CYS A 117 -8.39 -4.73 7.01
CA CYS A 117 -8.12 -3.75 5.98
C CYS A 117 -7.18 -2.65 6.51
N ILE A 118 -6.10 -2.39 5.79
CA ILE A 118 -5.09 -1.40 6.16
C ILE A 118 -4.97 -0.36 5.04
N THR A 119 -5.22 0.90 5.39
CA THR A 119 -5.04 2.05 4.50
C THR A 119 -4.16 3.12 5.15
N GLY A 120 -3.86 4.19 4.43
CA GLY A 120 -3.03 5.30 4.88
C GLY A 120 -2.43 6.04 3.69
N SER A 121 -1.79 7.16 3.91
CA SER A 121 -0.96 7.82 2.90
C SER A 121 0.33 7.03 2.70
N ASN A 122 1.06 6.76 3.77
CA ASN A 122 2.30 6.00 3.81
C ASN A 122 2.17 4.75 4.69
N GLY A 123 3.22 3.94 4.76
CA GLY A 123 3.30 2.80 5.69
C GLY A 123 2.45 1.57 5.35
N LYS A 124 1.41 1.68 4.54
CA LYS A 124 0.47 0.58 4.20
C LYS A 124 1.15 -0.75 3.93
N THR A 125 2.04 -0.79 2.94
CA THR A 125 2.70 -2.03 2.48
C THR A 125 3.52 -2.68 3.60
N THR A 126 4.28 -1.88 4.35
CA THR A 126 5.08 -2.39 5.48
C THR A 126 4.18 -2.95 6.57
N THR A 127 3.13 -2.21 6.94
CA THR A 127 2.16 -2.64 7.96
C THR A 127 1.44 -3.92 7.54
N VAL A 128 0.97 -4.00 6.29
CA VAL A 128 0.33 -5.21 5.73
C VAL A 128 1.27 -6.41 5.79
N MET A 129 2.52 -6.24 5.38
CA MET A 129 3.49 -7.35 5.41
C MET A 129 3.87 -7.78 6.82
N LEU A 130 4.04 -6.83 7.75
CA LEU A 130 4.27 -7.16 9.17
C LEU A 130 3.08 -7.90 9.75
N THR A 131 1.88 -7.36 9.58
CA THR A 131 0.63 -7.98 10.05
C THR A 131 0.46 -9.39 9.48
N GLN A 132 0.64 -9.54 8.17
CA GLN A 132 0.54 -10.83 7.50
C GLN A 132 1.54 -11.83 8.08
N ARG A 133 2.80 -11.46 8.26
CA ARG A 133 3.82 -12.38 8.77
C ARG A 133 3.58 -12.78 10.22
N ILE A 134 3.12 -11.86 11.07
CA ILE A 134 2.79 -12.17 12.47
C ILE A 134 1.60 -13.13 12.51
N LEU A 135 0.54 -12.83 11.76
CA LEU A 135 -0.65 -13.68 11.71
C LEU A 135 -0.38 -15.03 11.04
N ASP A 136 0.45 -15.08 9.99
CA ASP A 136 0.82 -16.33 9.34
C ASP A 136 1.65 -17.21 10.29
N HIS A 137 2.62 -16.63 11.02
CA HIS A 137 3.36 -17.35 12.05
C HIS A 137 2.44 -17.93 13.13
N HIS A 138 1.45 -17.16 13.58
CA HIS A 138 0.45 -17.61 14.54
C HIS A 138 -0.41 -18.76 13.98
N LEU A 139 -0.97 -18.59 12.79
CA LEU A 139 -1.91 -19.54 12.17
C LEU A 139 -1.25 -20.84 11.71
N GLN A 140 0.03 -20.82 11.34
CA GLN A 140 0.78 -22.03 10.99
C GLN A 140 0.83 -23.06 12.13
N LYS A 141 0.71 -22.62 13.39
CA LYS A 141 0.59 -23.54 14.56
C LYS A 141 -0.63 -24.46 14.45
N THR A 142 -1.64 -24.06 13.70
CA THR A 142 -2.89 -24.80 13.48
C THR A 142 -3.09 -25.25 12.03
N GLY A 143 -2.10 -25.03 11.15
CA GLY A 143 -2.14 -25.45 9.75
C GLY A 143 -2.90 -24.50 8.82
N HIS A 144 -3.14 -23.25 9.26
CA HIS A 144 -3.81 -22.20 8.50
C HIS A 144 -2.84 -21.08 8.10
N HIS A 145 -3.30 -20.12 7.28
CA HIS A 145 -2.45 -19.09 6.69
C HIS A 145 -3.05 -17.69 6.75
N ALA A 146 -2.19 -16.67 6.77
CA ALA A 146 -2.55 -15.31 6.49
C ALA A 146 -2.02 -14.90 5.11
N TYR A 147 -2.85 -14.20 4.32
CA TYR A 147 -2.51 -13.78 2.95
C TYR A 147 -2.49 -12.27 2.83
N ALA A 148 -1.35 -11.71 2.39
CA ALA A 148 -1.26 -10.29 2.01
C ALA A 148 -1.84 -10.10 0.60
N VAL A 149 -2.88 -9.30 0.47
CA VAL A 149 -3.64 -9.10 -0.76
C VAL A 149 -4.04 -7.64 -1.01
N GLY A 150 -4.56 -7.34 -2.18
CA GLY A 150 -5.07 -6.03 -2.56
C GLY A 150 -4.02 -5.19 -3.28
N ASN A 151 -3.90 -3.93 -2.92
CA ASN A 151 -2.99 -2.96 -3.57
C ASN A 151 -1.49 -3.32 -3.47
N ILE A 152 -1.15 -4.36 -2.75
CA ILE A 152 0.22 -4.90 -2.59
C ILE A 152 0.70 -5.73 -3.80
N GLY A 153 -0.13 -5.91 -4.82
CA GLY A 153 0.22 -6.57 -6.07
C GLY A 153 -0.33 -7.98 -6.27
N VAL A 154 -1.03 -8.55 -5.28
CA VAL A 154 -1.83 -9.78 -5.41
C VAL A 154 -3.30 -9.39 -5.25
N PRO A 155 -4.12 -9.41 -6.31
CA PRO A 155 -5.55 -9.10 -6.21
C PRO A 155 -6.26 -10.00 -5.19
N ILE A 156 -7.23 -9.43 -4.47
CA ILE A 156 -8.02 -10.18 -3.49
C ILE A 156 -8.78 -11.31 -4.21
N SER A 157 -9.29 -11.04 -5.40
CA SER A 157 -10.01 -11.98 -6.25
C SER A 157 -9.23 -13.25 -6.62
N GLU A 158 -7.89 -13.22 -6.61
CA GLU A 158 -7.05 -14.40 -6.85
C GLU A 158 -6.97 -15.32 -5.63
N VAL A 159 -7.13 -14.78 -4.42
CA VAL A 159 -6.91 -15.50 -3.16
C VAL A 159 -8.22 -15.98 -2.55
N VAL A 160 -9.28 -15.18 -2.59
CA VAL A 160 -10.60 -15.53 -2.00
C VAL A 160 -11.11 -16.92 -2.40
N PRO A 161 -10.97 -17.40 -3.66
CA PRO A 161 -11.41 -18.75 -4.01
C PRO A 161 -10.64 -19.90 -3.33
N LYS A 162 -9.46 -19.60 -2.76
CA LYS A 162 -8.55 -20.59 -2.12
C LYS A 162 -8.56 -20.50 -0.60
N ALA A 163 -8.84 -19.29 -0.07
CA ALA A 163 -8.85 -19.03 1.35
C ALA A 163 -10.06 -19.72 2.03
N THR A 164 -9.83 -20.26 3.21
CA THR A 164 -10.83 -20.92 4.05
C THR A 164 -11.31 -19.98 5.15
N LYS A 165 -12.35 -20.36 5.89
CA LYS A 165 -12.86 -19.60 7.03
C LYS A 165 -11.86 -19.45 8.20
N ASP A 166 -10.85 -20.32 8.25
CA ASP A 166 -9.84 -20.38 9.32
C ASP A 166 -8.54 -19.65 8.91
N ASP A 167 -8.46 -19.18 7.66
CA ASP A 167 -7.40 -18.29 7.16
C ASP A 167 -7.75 -16.82 7.41
N ILE A 168 -6.77 -15.91 7.24
CA ILE A 168 -6.98 -14.47 7.38
C ILE A 168 -6.48 -13.75 6.12
N LEU A 169 -7.28 -12.83 5.57
CA LEU A 169 -6.83 -11.91 4.54
C LEU A 169 -6.36 -10.60 5.16
N VAL A 170 -5.13 -10.22 4.88
CA VAL A 170 -4.55 -8.92 5.27
C VAL A 170 -4.52 -8.04 4.03
N VAL A 171 -5.47 -7.11 3.97
CA VAL A 171 -5.78 -6.35 2.76
C VAL A 171 -5.11 -4.98 2.80
N GLU A 172 -4.20 -4.72 1.84
CA GLU A 172 -3.80 -3.36 1.53
C GLU A 172 -4.88 -2.72 0.65
N ILE A 173 -5.48 -1.62 1.11
CA ILE A 173 -6.52 -0.93 0.36
C ILE A 173 -6.21 0.55 0.19
N SER A 174 -6.23 1.03 -1.06
CA SER A 174 -6.00 2.43 -1.41
C SER A 174 -7.28 3.25 -1.32
N SER A 175 -7.13 4.59 -1.21
CA SER A 175 -8.28 5.51 -1.28
C SER A 175 -9.06 5.39 -2.60
N PHE A 176 -8.38 5.09 -3.71
CA PHE A 176 -9.02 4.88 -5.01
C PHE A 176 -9.92 3.64 -5.03
N GLN A 177 -9.51 2.56 -4.35
CA GLN A 177 -10.31 1.35 -4.20
C GLN A 177 -11.51 1.59 -3.27
N LEU A 178 -11.26 2.32 -2.17
CA LEU A 178 -12.29 2.62 -1.16
C LEU A 178 -13.43 3.51 -1.68
N LEU A 179 -13.23 4.28 -2.74
CA LEU A 179 -14.32 5.03 -3.38
C LEU A 179 -15.40 4.14 -4.01
N GLY A 180 -15.03 2.94 -4.46
CA GLY A 180 -15.96 1.96 -5.03
C GLY A 180 -16.28 0.80 -4.08
N VAL A 181 -16.25 1.07 -2.77
CA VAL A 181 -16.58 0.12 -1.71
C VAL A 181 -17.79 0.63 -0.95
N THR A 182 -18.79 -0.22 -0.79
CA THR A 182 -20.07 0.13 -0.17
C THR A 182 -20.44 -0.77 1.01
N ASP A 183 -20.01 -2.04 1.00
CA ASP A 183 -20.52 -3.05 1.94
C ASP A 183 -19.43 -4.00 2.50
N ILE A 184 -18.14 -3.66 2.35
CA ILE A 184 -17.08 -4.43 3.00
C ILE A 184 -17.08 -4.19 4.51
N LYS A 185 -16.95 -5.27 5.29
CA LYS A 185 -16.94 -5.23 6.75
C LYS A 185 -15.70 -5.93 7.31
N PRO A 186 -14.55 -5.23 7.41
CA PRO A 186 -13.34 -5.82 7.97
C PRO A 186 -13.52 -6.07 9.48
N LYS A 187 -12.97 -7.19 9.99
CA LYS A 187 -12.93 -7.47 11.42
C LYS A 187 -12.09 -6.44 12.17
N VAL A 188 -11.01 -6.01 11.56
CA VAL A 188 -10.18 -4.89 12.01
C VAL A 188 -9.89 -4.00 10.81
N ALA A 189 -10.17 -2.70 10.92
CA ALA A 189 -9.72 -1.69 9.99
C ALA A 189 -8.59 -0.86 10.63
N ALA A 190 -7.66 -0.35 9.83
CA ALA A 190 -6.61 0.52 10.30
C ALA A 190 -6.30 1.64 9.30
N ILE A 191 -6.14 2.85 9.82
CA ILE A 191 -5.56 3.98 9.08
C ILE A 191 -4.21 4.31 9.71
N VAL A 192 -3.12 4.08 8.96
CA VAL A 192 -1.75 4.30 9.46
C VAL A 192 -1.49 5.79 9.63
N ASP A 193 -1.78 6.55 8.58
CA ASP A 193 -1.62 8.01 8.54
C ASP A 193 -2.47 8.62 7.43
N ILE A 194 -2.77 9.91 7.53
CA ILE A 194 -3.33 10.71 6.44
C ILE A 194 -2.59 12.04 6.36
N TYR A 195 -1.93 12.29 5.23
CA TYR A 195 -1.21 13.54 4.97
C TYR A 195 -1.87 14.37 3.88
N ASN A 196 -1.82 15.68 4.05
CA ASN A 196 -2.22 16.63 3.03
C ASN A 196 -1.22 16.58 1.84
N ASN A 197 -1.64 17.03 0.67
CA ASN A 197 -0.86 17.06 -0.58
C ASN A 197 -0.55 15.68 -1.21
N VAL A 198 -1.32 14.65 -0.86
CA VAL A 198 -1.22 13.32 -1.47
C VAL A 198 -2.47 13.05 -2.30
N HIS A 199 -2.29 12.70 -3.58
CA HIS A 199 -3.37 12.32 -4.51
C HIS A 199 -4.49 13.37 -4.70
N LEU A 200 -4.21 14.68 -4.50
CA LEU A 200 -5.19 15.75 -4.70
C LEU A 200 -5.54 15.98 -6.18
N ASP A 201 -4.69 15.54 -7.10
CA ASP A 201 -4.99 15.46 -8.54
C ASP A 201 -6.24 14.60 -8.80
N TYR A 202 -6.42 13.54 -8.04
CA TYR A 202 -7.56 12.63 -8.14
C TYR A 202 -8.73 13.03 -7.22
N HIS A 203 -8.46 13.21 -5.91
CA HIS A 203 -9.50 13.47 -4.90
C HIS A 203 -9.98 14.92 -4.87
N LYS A 204 -9.29 15.86 -5.56
CA LYS A 204 -9.57 17.30 -5.66
C LYS A 204 -9.34 18.08 -4.36
N THR A 205 -9.75 17.56 -3.21
CA THR A 205 -9.59 18.19 -1.91
C THR A 205 -9.03 17.20 -0.88
N PHE A 206 -8.39 17.74 0.16
CA PHE A 206 -7.92 16.92 1.28
C PHE A 206 -9.08 16.24 2.01
N GLU A 207 -10.21 16.94 2.13
CA GLU A 207 -11.40 16.41 2.77
C GLU A 207 -11.95 15.17 2.04
N ASN A 208 -12.08 15.23 0.71
CA ASN A 208 -12.48 14.08 -0.10
C ASN A 208 -11.50 12.90 0.04
N TYR A 209 -10.20 13.19 0.18
CA TYR A 209 -9.20 12.15 0.40
C TYR A 209 -9.33 11.47 1.76
N VAL A 210 -9.60 12.26 2.83
CA VAL A 210 -9.90 11.74 4.17
C VAL A 210 -11.17 10.89 4.12
N ASP A 211 -12.25 11.41 3.55
CA ASP A 211 -13.54 10.72 3.45
C ASP A 211 -13.44 9.41 2.67
N ALA A 212 -12.68 9.40 1.57
CA ALA A 212 -12.41 8.16 0.83
C ALA A 212 -11.73 7.08 1.69
N LYS A 213 -10.78 7.47 2.56
CA LYS A 213 -10.13 6.52 3.48
C LYS A 213 -11.04 6.05 4.60
N LEU A 214 -11.90 6.92 5.11
CA LEU A 214 -12.87 6.60 6.16
C LEU A 214 -13.92 5.57 5.71
N ASN A 215 -14.08 5.34 4.41
CA ASN A 215 -14.93 4.25 3.91
C ASN A 215 -14.50 2.88 4.43
N VAL A 216 -13.24 2.70 4.84
CA VAL A 216 -12.74 1.43 5.39
C VAL A 216 -13.46 0.98 6.67
N THR A 217 -14.03 1.91 7.44
CA THR A 217 -14.67 1.64 8.74
C THR A 217 -16.20 1.82 8.74
N ARG A 218 -16.78 2.44 7.70
CA ARG A 218 -18.21 2.86 7.72
C ARG A 218 -19.21 1.73 7.93
N THR A 219 -18.91 0.54 7.49
CA THR A 219 -19.81 -0.64 7.57
C THR A 219 -19.50 -1.57 8.75
N GLN A 220 -18.47 -1.25 9.52
CA GLN A 220 -18.17 -1.94 10.77
C GLN A 220 -19.30 -1.73 11.80
N ASN A 221 -19.28 -2.47 12.89
CA ASN A 221 -20.16 -2.28 14.03
C ASN A 221 -19.37 -2.45 15.35
N SER A 222 -20.09 -2.42 16.48
CA SER A 222 -19.50 -2.54 17.83
C SER A 222 -18.80 -3.88 18.13
N ASP A 223 -18.88 -4.89 17.25
CA ASP A 223 -18.15 -6.14 17.39
C ASP A 223 -16.82 -6.14 16.62
N ASP A 224 -16.58 -5.10 15.83
CA ASP A 224 -15.39 -4.90 15.03
C ASP A 224 -14.46 -3.88 15.69
N TYR A 225 -13.22 -3.75 15.16
CA TYR A 225 -12.22 -2.85 15.71
C TYR A 225 -11.69 -1.90 14.64
N PHE A 226 -11.37 -0.68 15.08
CA PHE A 226 -10.72 0.33 14.26
C PHE A 226 -9.44 0.85 14.94
N ILE A 227 -8.32 0.80 14.24
CA ILE A 227 -7.01 1.27 14.70
C ILE A 227 -6.74 2.66 14.11
N ALA A 228 -6.60 3.66 14.98
CA ALA A 228 -6.48 5.07 14.62
C ALA A 228 -5.17 5.70 15.14
N ASN A 229 -4.65 6.67 14.39
CA ASN A 229 -3.44 7.40 14.77
C ASN A 229 -3.75 8.51 15.79
N PHE A 230 -3.28 8.34 17.02
CA PHE A 230 -3.51 9.29 18.11
C PHE A 230 -2.79 10.63 17.94
N ASP A 231 -1.68 10.65 17.17
CA ASP A 231 -0.90 11.87 16.92
C ASP A 231 -1.58 12.81 15.93
N GLN A 232 -2.50 12.30 15.09
CA GLN A 232 -3.25 13.07 14.10
C GLN A 232 -4.62 13.52 14.64
N LYS A 233 -4.64 14.46 15.60
CA LYS A 233 -5.82 14.83 16.39
C LYS A 233 -7.05 15.22 15.56
N ASP A 234 -6.87 15.99 14.48
CA ASP A 234 -7.99 16.43 13.62
C ASP A 234 -8.60 15.25 12.84
N ILE A 235 -7.75 14.34 12.37
CA ILE A 235 -8.18 13.11 11.69
C ILE A 235 -8.88 12.19 12.69
N LEU A 236 -8.29 11.97 13.85
CA LEU A 236 -8.86 11.17 14.94
C LEU A 236 -10.25 11.65 15.36
N ALA A 237 -10.49 12.96 15.37
CA ALA A 237 -11.80 13.51 15.67
C ALA A 237 -12.86 13.09 14.64
N LYS A 238 -12.54 13.18 13.34
CA LYS A 238 -13.41 12.69 12.25
C LYS A 238 -13.61 11.18 12.30
N GLU A 239 -12.56 10.42 12.59
CA GLU A 239 -12.62 8.96 12.73
C GLU A 239 -13.57 8.53 13.83
N LYS A 240 -13.54 9.20 14.98
CA LYS A 240 -14.46 8.96 16.11
C LYS A 240 -15.93 9.27 15.77
N GLU A 241 -16.16 10.25 14.90
CA GLU A 241 -17.51 10.61 14.46
C GLU A 241 -18.07 9.56 13.47
N VAL A 242 -17.25 9.03 12.59
CA VAL A 242 -17.65 8.17 11.47
C VAL A 242 -17.65 6.69 11.84
N SER A 243 -16.66 6.23 12.64
CA SER A 243 -16.48 4.80 12.93
C SER A 243 -17.44 4.29 14.00
N PRO A 244 -18.26 3.27 13.72
CA PRO A 244 -19.09 2.59 14.71
C PRO A 244 -18.34 1.48 15.46
N ALA A 245 -17.08 1.17 15.08
CA ALA A 245 -16.26 0.11 15.65
C ALA A 245 -15.66 0.50 17.02
N LYS A 246 -15.20 -0.50 17.77
CA LYS A 246 -14.36 -0.27 18.96
C LYS A 246 -13.01 0.30 18.51
N MET A 247 -12.75 1.54 18.90
CA MET A 247 -11.52 2.22 18.54
C MET A 247 -10.38 1.82 19.49
N GLN A 248 -9.23 1.52 18.93
CA GLN A 248 -7.93 1.49 19.59
C GLN A 248 -6.99 2.47 18.90
N THR A 249 -6.09 3.05 19.65
CA THR A 249 -5.19 4.10 19.16
C THR A 249 -3.74 3.70 19.28
N PHE A 250 -2.90 4.26 18.39
CA PHE A 250 -1.45 4.13 18.49
C PHE A 250 -0.78 5.50 18.38
N SER A 251 0.39 5.66 18.97
CA SER A 251 1.15 6.91 18.95
C SER A 251 2.66 6.68 18.95
N GLU A 252 3.37 7.58 18.25
CA GLU A 252 4.83 7.66 18.35
C GLU A 252 5.30 8.41 19.60
N THR A 253 4.50 9.35 20.12
CA THR A 253 4.94 10.35 21.09
C THR A 253 4.08 10.45 22.34
N ASP A 254 2.83 9.97 22.31
CA ASP A 254 1.86 10.16 23.40
C ASP A 254 1.49 8.82 24.05
N HIS A 255 1.92 8.63 25.29
CA HIS A 255 1.68 7.41 26.07
C HIS A 255 0.24 7.24 26.56
N ASN A 256 -0.67 8.17 26.22
CA ASN A 256 -2.12 7.98 26.45
C ASN A 256 -2.82 7.19 25.35
N ALA A 257 -2.11 6.86 24.25
CA ALA A 257 -2.62 5.94 23.25
C ALA A 257 -2.64 4.50 23.77
N ASP A 258 -3.48 3.63 23.20
CA ASP A 258 -3.55 2.22 23.60
C ASP A 258 -2.26 1.45 23.31
N TYR A 259 -1.57 1.82 22.22
CA TYR A 259 -0.24 1.33 21.85
C TYR A 259 0.70 2.51 21.60
N PHE A 260 1.94 2.46 22.10
CA PHE A 260 2.87 3.57 21.96
C PHE A 260 4.34 3.12 21.94
N ILE A 261 5.21 4.03 21.50
CA ILE A 261 6.66 3.85 21.55
C ILE A 261 7.14 4.34 22.92
N GLY A 262 7.55 3.41 23.79
CA GLY A 262 8.17 3.73 25.07
C GLY A 262 9.70 3.97 24.92
N ASP A 263 10.40 4.16 26.03
CA ASP A 263 11.85 4.43 26.01
C ASP A 263 12.68 3.26 25.45
N GLU A 264 12.33 2.04 25.80
CA GLU A 264 13.05 0.82 25.39
C GLU A 264 12.18 -0.19 24.67
N TYR A 265 10.85 -0.09 24.78
CA TYR A 265 9.91 -1.08 24.27
C TYR A 265 8.82 -0.44 23.41
N LEU A 266 8.27 -1.22 22.49
CA LEU A 266 6.91 -1.01 22.02
C LEU A 266 5.98 -1.55 23.10
N GLU A 267 5.03 -0.73 23.52
CA GLU A 267 4.19 -0.98 24.69
C GLU A 267 2.70 -0.81 24.38
N SER A 268 1.86 -1.49 25.12
CA SER A 268 0.45 -1.13 25.28
C SER A 268 0.23 -0.59 26.69
N GLN A 269 -1.00 -0.12 26.99
CA GLN A 269 -1.36 0.32 28.35
C GLN A 269 -1.16 -0.79 29.41
N ASP A 270 -1.22 -2.05 28.98
CA ASP A 270 -1.22 -3.20 29.88
C ASP A 270 0.13 -3.91 29.97
N GLU A 271 1.01 -3.79 28.93
CA GLU A 271 2.21 -4.61 28.85
C GLU A 271 3.32 -4.03 27.96
N LYS A 272 4.56 -4.44 28.25
CA LYS A 272 5.72 -4.29 27.36
C LYS A 272 5.71 -5.44 26.35
N ILE A 273 5.66 -5.11 25.06
CA ILE A 273 5.43 -6.10 24.00
C ILE A 273 6.73 -6.56 23.37
N MET A 274 7.54 -5.62 22.89
CA MET A 274 8.76 -5.91 22.12
C MET A 274 9.85 -4.89 22.41
N LYS A 275 11.08 -5.35 22.69
CA LYS A 275 12.23 -4.46 22.87
C LYS A 275 12.61 -3.81 21.55
N ILE A 276 12.68 -2.48 21.50
CA ILE A 276 12.97 -1.71 20.27
C ILE A 276 14.33 -2.10 19.66
N ALA A 277 15.34 -2.35 20.52
CA ALA A 277 16.68 -2.74 20.08
C ALA A 277 16.73 -4.08 19.31
N ASP A 278 15.73 -4.94 19.50
CA ASP A 278 15.64 -6.25 18.84
C ASP A 278 14.88 -6.19 17.51
N ILE A 279 14.22 -5.07 17.20
CA ILE A 279 13.51 -4.86 15.94
C ILE A 279 14.51 -4.62 14.81
N LYS A 280 14.42 -5.42 13.74
CA LYS A 280 15.38 -5.37 12.62
C LYS A 280 15.03 -4.31 11.58
N LEU A 281 13.77 -3.87 11.52
CA LEU A 281 13.32 -2.88 10.55
C LEU A 281 13.70 -1.47 11.03
N PRO A 282 14.57 -0.73 10.32
CA PRO A 282 15.06 0.57 10.77
C PRO A 282 14.04 1.68 10.58
N GLY A 283 14.18 2.77 11.34
CA GLY A 283 13.42 4.01 11.20
C GLY A 283 12.21 4.11 12.14
N VAL A 284 11.98 5.31 12.68
CA VAL A 284 10.89 5.59 13.63
C VAL A 284 9.53 5.32 13.00
N HIS A 285 9.33 5.72 11.74
CA HIS A 285 8.10 5.41 11.00
C HIS A 285 7.80 3.91 10.89
N ASN A 286 8.84 3.05 10.96
CA ASN A 286 8.65 1.61 10.97
C ASN A 286 8.31 1.07 12.37
N LEU A 287 8.67 1.77 13.43
CA LEU A 287 8.14 1.47 14.77
C LEU A 287 6.64 1.79 14.81
N GLN A 288 6.20 2.88 14.20
CA GLN A 288 4.78 3.20 14.03
C GLN A 288 4.04 2.11 13.24
N ASN A 289 4.58 1.70 12.08
CA ASN A 289 4.03 0.59 11.30
C ASN A 289 3.95 -0.71 12.11
N SER A 290 4.95 -0.94 12.98
CA SER A 290 4.98 -2.11 13.88
C SER A 290 3.90 -2.02 14.96
N LEU A 291 3.64 -0.85 15.55
CA LEU A 291 2.54 -0.67 16.51
C LEU A 291 1.19 -1.04 15.90
N VAL A 292 0.91 -0.54 14.67
CA VAL A 292 -0.35 -0.88 13.98
C VAL A 292 -0.43 -2.39 13.70
N ALA A 293 0.66 -2.99 13.23
CA ALA A 293 0.69 -4.44 12.96
C ALA A 293 0.51 -5.27 14.24
N ILE A 294 1.11 -4.84 15.35
CA ILE A 294 0.94 -5.45 16.69
C ILE A 294 -0.52 -5.37 17.14
N ALA A 295 -1.12 -4.18 17.08
CA ALA A 295 -2.49 -3.97 17.49
C ALA A 295 -3.46 -4.87 16.72
N ILE A 296 -3.33 -4.92 15.39
CA ILE A 296 -4.13 -5.80 14.54
C ILE A 296 -3.89 -7.28 14.91
N ALA A 297 -2.63 -7.68 15.02
CA ALA A 297 -2.28 -9.08 15.28
C ALA A 297 -2.82 -9.58 16.62
N LYS A 298 -2.74 -8.77 17.69
CA LYS A 298 -3.31 -9.08 19.00
C LYS A 298 -4.85 -9.22 18.95
N LEU A 299 -5.54 -8.32 18.27
CA LEU A 299 -6.98 -8.41 18.07
C LEU A 299 -7.40 -9.65 17.27
N MET A 300 -6.50 -10.17 16.43
CA MET A 300 -6.71 -11.40 15.65
C MET A 300 -6.16 -12.66 16.34
N GLY A 301 -5.67 -12.57 17.58
CA GLY A 301 -5.33 -13.69 18.45
C GLY A 301 -3.84 -14.03 18.57
N ALA A 302 -2.93 -13.30 17.91
CA ALA A 302 -1.49 -13.52 18.03
C ALA A 302 -0.95 -13.09 19.40
N ASP A 303 0.03 -13.80 19.92
CA ASP A 303 0.69 -13.54 21.19
C ASP A 303 2.01 -12.76 20.99
N ASN A 304 2.68 -12.39 22.11
CA ASN A 304 3.95 -11.67 22.06
C ASN A 304 5.10 -12.53 21.48
N GLU A 305 5.02 -13.86 21.56
CA GLU A 305 6.02 -14.74 20.94
C GLU A 305 5.94 -14.67 19.42
N ASP A 306 4.73 -14.68 18.85
CA ASP A 306 4.49 -14.52 17.42
C ASP A 306 5.00 -13.16 16.92
N ILE A 307 4.72 -12.10 17.68
CA ILE A 307 5.18 -10.74 17.38
C ILE A 307 6.71 -10.67 17.40
N ALA A 308 7.34 -11.16 18.46
CA ALA A 308 8.79 -11.12 18.63
C ALA A 308 9.51 -11.95 17.55
N ALA A 309 9.01 -13.14 17.21
CA ALA A 309 9.58 -14.00 16.17
C ALA A 309 9.67 -13.28 14.83
N VAL A 310 8.66 -12.48 14.50
CA VAL A 310 8.61 -11.74 13.22
C VAL A 310 9.42 -10.45 13.29
N LEU A 311 9.21 -9.58 14.29
CA LEU A 311 9.88 -8.28 14.36
C LEU A 311 11.40 -8.39 14.53
N SER A 312 11.90 -9.47 15.17
CA SER A 312 13.33 -9.73 15.29
C SER A 312 14.01 -10.21 14.02
N THR A 313 13.24 -10.57 12.99
CA THR A 313 13.75 -11.12 11.73
C THR A 313 13.32 -10.37 10.48
N PHE A 314 12.25 -9.59 10.56
CA PHE A 314 11.72 -8.87 9.42
C PHE A 314 12.57 -7.64 9.09
N THR A 315 13.15 -7.62 7.90
CA THR A 315 14.05 -6.57 7.41
C THR A 315 13.40 -5.65 6.37
N GLY A 316 12.08 -5.72 6.23
CA GLY A 316 11.31 -4.87 5.31
C GLY A 316 10.73 -5.59 4.10
N ALA A 317 9.87 -4.88 3.40
CA ALA A 317 9.36 -5.30 2.09
C ALA A 317 10.51 -5.30 1.08
N LYS A 318 10.51 -6.26 0.13
CA LYS A 318 11.48 -6.25 -0.96
C LYS A 318 11.48 -4.87 -1.64
N HIS A 319 12.67 -4.28 -1.73
CA HIS A 319 12.90 -2.98 -2.37
C HIS A 319 12.31 -1.75 -1.63
N ARG A 320 11.95 -1.86 -0.34
CA ARG A 320 11.59 -0.73 0.54
C ARG A 320 12.46 -0.75 1.78
N LEU A 321 13.43 0.15 1.84
CA LEU A 321 14.46 0.19 2.90
C LEU A 321 14.97 -1.22 3.26
N GLN A 322 15.01 -2.08 2.26
CA GLN A 322 15.37 -3.47 2.42
C GLN A 322 16.85 -3.57 2.78
N TYR A 323 17.16 -4.09 3.95
CA TYR A 323 18.52 -4.47 4.29
C TYR A 323 19.00 -5.55 3.31
N VAL A 324 20.13 -5.31 2.66
CA VAL A 324 20.73 -6.24 1.69
C VAL A 324 21.86 -7.03 2.36
N THR A 325 22.85 -6.33 2.91
CA THR A 325 24.01 -6.94 3.57
C THR A 325 24.82 -5.89 4.35
N THR A 326 25.75 -6.36 5.17
CA THR A 326 26.86 -5.55 5.68
C THR A 326 28.15 -6.01 5.05
N LEU A 327 28.85 -5.11 4.35
CA LEU A 327 30.12 -5.37 3.69
C LEU A 327 31.19 -4.46 4.32
N ASP A 328 32.23 -5.04 4.91
CA ASP A 328 33.33 -4.32 5.57
C ASP A 328 32.84 -3.25 6.56
N GLY A 329 31.84 -3.58 7.37
CA GLY A 329 31.25 -2.67 8.36
C GLY A 329 30.28 -1.63 7.80
N ARG A 330 29.96 -1.64 6.52
CA ARG A 330 29.01 -0.76 5.82
C ARG A 330 27.69 -1.46 5.62
N LYS A 331 26.59 -0.85 6.05
CA LYS A 331 25.25 -1.40 5.84
C LYS A 331 24.69 -0.94 4.49
N ILE A 332 24.18 -1.86 3.71
CA ILE A 332 23.62 -1.59 2.37
C ILE A 332 22.12 -1.81 2.37
N TYR A 333 21.37 -0.81 1.93
CA TYR A 333 19.92 -0.84 1.84
C TYR A 333 19.43 -0.57 0.42
N ASN A 334 18.43 -1.34 0.01
CA ASN A 334 17.73 -1.20 -1.27
C ASN A 334 16.32 -0.64 -1.04
N ASP A 335 16.11 0.58 -1.51
CA ASP A 335 14.83 1.29 -1.48
C ASP A 335 14.36 1.66 -2.90
N SER A 336 14.61 0.77 -3.87
CA SER A 336 14.32 1.02 -5.29
C SER A 336 12.82 1.25 -5.61
N LYS A 337 11.92 1.00 -4.67
CA LYS A 337 10.50 1.38 -4.76
C LYS A 337 10.21 2.85 -4.45
N SER A 338 11.16 3.60 -3.93
CA SER A 338 11.04 5.05 -3.73
C SER A 338 11.26 5.79 -5.05
N THR A 339 10.26 5.71 -5.91
CA THR A 339 10.28 6.24 -7.29
C THR A 339 9.72 7.65 -7.42
N ASN A 340 9.58 8.36 -6.30
CA ASN A 340 9.15 9.76 -6.22
C ASN A 340 9.82 10.48 -5.03
N ILE A 341 9.69 11.78 -4.99
CA ILE A 341 10.28 12.65 -3.98
C ILE A 341 9.72 12.33 -2.60
N GLU A 342 8.40 12.15 -2.47
CA GLU A 342 7.71 11.90 -1.21
C GLU A 342 8.22 10.60 -0.56
N ALA A 343 8.44 9.55 -1.33
CA ALA A 343 8.99 8.30 -0.80
C ALA A 343 10.44 8.48 -0.32
N ALA A 344 11.26 9.25 -1.05
CA ALA A 344 12.63 9.54 -0.66
C ALA A 344 12.70 10.41 0.61
N THR A 345 11.72 11.31 0.86
CA THR A 345 11.66 12.09 2.11
C THR A 345 11.48 11.22 3.36
N VAL A 346 10.93 10.03 3.20
CA VAL A 346 10.79 9.04 4.28
C VAL A 346 12.04 8.17 4.41
N ALA A 347 12.66 7.81 3.29
CA ALA A 347 13.80 6.88 3.26
C ALA A 347 15.10 7.49 3.78
N ILE A 348 15.42 8.72 3.34
CA ILE A 348 16.66 9.42 3.69
C ILE A 348 16.82 9.62 5.21
N PRO A 349 15.82 10.06 6.00
CA PRO A 349 15.98 10.22 7.44
C PRO A 349 15.89 8.91 8.26
N ALA A 350 15.82 7.76 7.61
CA ALA A 350 15.64 6.48 8.29
C ALA A 350 16.86 6.04 9.13
N PHE A 351 18.04 6.61 8.87
CA PHE A 351 19.29 6.23 9.50
C PHE A 351 19.87 7.37 10.35
N LYS A 352 20.54 6.98 11.44
CA LYS A 352 21.31 7.90 12.28
C LYS A 352 22.77 8.00 11.82
N GLU A 353 23.24 6.97 11.16
CA GLU A 353 24.59 6.87 10.60
C GLU A 353 24.73 7.79 9.38
N PRO A 354 25.93 8.29 9.07
CA PRO A 354 26.19 9.00 7.82
C PRO A 354 25.85 8.13 6.62
N GLU A 355 25.13 8.70 5.64
CA GLU A 355 24.74 7.93 4.47
C GLU A 355 25.35 8.42 3.17
N VAL A 356 25.69 7.48 2.30
CA VAL A 356 25.98 7.70 0.89
C VAL A 356 24.75 7.28 0.08
N LEU A 357 24.11 8.29 -0.54
CA LEU A 357 22.88 8.09 -1.30
C LEU A 357 23.18 7.79 -2.77
N ILE A 358 22.54 6.74 -3.32
CA ILE A 358 22.48 6.50 -4.77
C ILE A 358 21.08 6.89 -5.23
N ALA A 359 20.98 7.90 -6.13
CA ALA A 359 19.70 8.43 -6.62
C ALA A 359 19.73 8.73 -8.13
N GLY A 360 18.53 8.80 -8.73
CA GLY A 360 18.33 9.13 -10.13
C GLY A 360 17.41 8.19 -10.88
N GLY A 361 16.97 8.62 -12.07
CA GLY A 361 16.04 7.88 -12.93
C GLY A 361 15.54 8.77 -14.07
N LEU A 362 14.30 8.51 -14.54
CA LEU A 362 13.66 9.26 -15.60
C LEU A 362 13.24 10.66 -15.12
N ASP A 363 13.36 11.67 -15.98
CA ASP A 363 12.88 13.02 -15.73
C ASP A 363 11.38 13.13 -16.08
N ARG A 364 10.57 13.54 -15.11
CA ARG A 364 9.14 13.84 -15.26
C ARG A 364 8.81 15.32 -15.01
N GLY A 365 9.82 16.18 -15.07
CA GLY A 365 9.66 17.62 -14.91
C GLY A 365 9.49 18.10 -13.46
N PHE A 366 9.92 17.33 -12.47
CA PHE A 366 9.90 17.73 -11.07
C PHE A 366 11.19 18.43 -10.66
N THR A 367 11.09 19.33 -9.67
CA THR A 367 12.24 19.88 -8.94
C THR A 367 12.51 19.06 -7.69
N PHE A 368 13.78 19.05 -7.22
CA PHE A 368 14.20 18.30 -6.03
C PHE A 368 14.51 19.21 -4.84
N ASP A 369 13.97 20.41 -4.82
CA ASP A 369 14.23 21.39 -3.77
C ASP A 369 13.73 20.91 -2.39
N ASP A 370 12.68 20.11 -2.34
CA ASP A 370 12.14 19.51 -1.11
C ASP A 370 13.11 18.51 -0.45
N LEU A 371 14.07 17.96 -1.20
CA LEU A 371 15.10 17.07 -0.66
C LEU A 371 16.31 17.81 -0.08
N VAL A 372 16.49 19.10 -0.39
CA VAL A 372 17.67 19.90 0.04
C VAL A 372 17.86 19.88 1.55
N PRO A 373 16.84 20.11 2.40
CA PRO A 373 17.00 20.06 3.86
C PRO A 373 17.43 18.68 4.37
N LEU A 374 16.91 17.60 3.75
CA LEU A 374 17.23 16.22 4.11
C LEU A 374 18.65 15.85 3.69
N PHE A 375 19.04 16.20 2.48
CA PHE A 375 20.41 16.04 2.00
C PHE A 375 21.41 16.71 2.94
N LYS A 376 21.16 17.96 3.34
CA LYS A 376 22.02 18.70 4.26
C LYS A 376 22.19 18.00 5.61
N LYS A 377 21.15 17.34 6.10
CA LYS A 377 21.12 16.75 7.45
C LYS A 377 21.65 15.32 7.51
N HIS A 378 21.39 14.51 6.46
CA HIS A 378 21.59 13.08 6.50
C HIS A 378 22.63 12.56 5.49
N VAL A 379 22.78 13.22 4.34
CA VAL A 379 23.59 12.69 3.24
C VAL A 379 25.03 13.21 3.31
N LYS A 380 26.00 12.31 3.51
CA LYS A 380 27.43 12.58 3.50
C LYS A 380 27.95 12.81 2.08
N SER A 381 27.55 11.96 1.14
CA SER A 381 27.96 11.96 -0.26
C SER A 381 26.84 11.41 -1.14
N ILE A 382 26.82 11.74 -2.43
CA ILE A 382 25.77 11.31 -3.34
C ILE A 382 26.34 10.82 -4.67
N VAL A 383 25.79 9.70 -5.17
CA VAL A 383 26.10 9.15 -6.48
C VAL A 383 24.84 9.18 -7.34
N LEU A 384 24.91 9.82 -8.49
CA LEU A 384 23.77 10.16 -9.32
C LEU A 384 23.86 9.55 -10.71
N TYR A 385 22.74 9.01 -11.20
CA TYR A 385 22.62 8.41 -12.52
C TYR A 385 21.31 8.78 -13.22
N GLY A 386 21.10 8.33 -14.45
CA GLY A 386 19.86 8.56 -15.21
C GLY A 386 19.70 9.98 -15.72
N GLU A 387 18.48 10.34 -16.16
CA GLU A 387 18.17 11.64 -16.77
C GLU A 387 18.19 12.78 -15.75
N THR A 388 17.72 12.51 -14.52
CA THR A 388 17.60 13.48 -13.43
C THR A 388 18.91 13.81 -12.72
N LYS A 389 20.03 13.18 -13.08
CA LYS A 389 21.33 13.29 -12.39
C LYS A 389 21.82 14.73 -12.20
N TYR A 390 21.58 15.63 -13.16
CA TYR A 390 22.02 17.03 -13.06
C TYR A 390 21.10 17.86 -12.15
N LEU A 391 19.79 17.60 -12.17
CA LEU A 391 18.82 18.26 -11.29
C LEU A 391 19.06 17.88 -9.82
N LEU A 392 19.30 16.59 -9.56
CA LEU A 392 19.67 16.10 -8.22
C LEU A 392 21.03 16.63 -7.78
N ALA A 393 22.01 16.77 -8.68
CA ALA A 393 23.30 17.38 -8.37
C ALA A 393 23.16 18.85 -7.96
N ASP A 394 22.25 19.61 -8.56
CA ASP A 394 21.97 20.99 -8.17
C ASP A 394 21.33 21.07 -6.78
N ALA A 395 20.39 20.18 -6.45
CA ALA A 395 19.84 20.06 -5.11
C ALA A 395 20.91 19.68 -4.07
N ALA A 396 21.80 18.73 -4.42
CA ALA A 396 22.92 18.33 -3.56
C ALA A 396 23.92 19.47 -3.32
N ARG A 397 24.23 20.29 -4.33
CA ARG A 397 25.07 21.51 -4.19
C ARG A 397 24.41 22.55 -3.28
N LYS A 398 23.10 22.78 -3.45
CA LYS A 398 22.32 23.67 -2.55
C LYS A 398 22.36 23.17 -1.10
N ALA A 399 22.36 21.87 -0.89
CA ALA A 399 22.49 21.24 0.42
C ALA A 399 23.91 21.34 1.01
N GLY A 400 24.92 21.67 0.21
CA GLY A 400 26.32 21.79 0.62
C GLY A 400 27.07 20.45 0.64
N ILE A 401 26.57 19.43 -0.08
CA ILE A 401 27.29 18.15 -0.22
C ILE A 401 28.54 18.39 -1.07
N LYS A 402 29.69 17.95 -0.55
CA LYS A 402 31.01 18.16 -1.19
C LYS A 402 31.32 17.10 -2.24
N GLU A 403 30.96 15.84 -1.94
CA GLU A 403 31.27 14.68 -2.78
C GLU A 403 30.01 14.30 -3.58
N ILE A 404 29.95 14.79 -4.84
CA ILE A 404 28.87 14.51 -5.80
C ILE A 404 29.47 13.79 -6.99
N VAL A 405 29.13 12.52 -7.16
CA VAL A 405 29.62 11.69 -8.27
C VAL A 405 28.50 11.47 -9.26
N ILE A 406 28.77 11.71 -10.55
CA ILE A 406 27.81 11.49 -11.64
C ILE A 406 28.32 10.32 -12.50
N VAL A 407 27.46 9.32 -12.72
CA VAL A 407 27.74 8.13 -13.52
C VAL A 407 26.66 7.93 -14.60
N ASN A 408 26.84 6.98 -15.46
CA ASN A 408 25.87 6.71 -16.53
C ASN A 408 24.86 5.62 -16.14
N THR A 409 25.26 4.64 -15.34
CA THR A 409 24.45 3.47 -15.02
C THR A 409 24.42 3.21 -13.51
N LEU A 410 23.39 2.50 -13.05
CA LEU A 410 23.32 2.02 -11.66
C LEU A 410 24.46 1.07 -11.31
N GLN A 411 24.92 0.26 -12.29
CA GLN A 411 26.04 -0.66 -12.12
C GLN A 411 27.34 0.09 -11.79
N GLU A 412 27.55 1.27 -12.39
CA GLU A 412 28.68 2.14 -12.08
C GLU A 412 28.49 2.84 -10.72
N ALA A 413 27.25 3.13 -10.33
CA ALA A 413 26.95 3.87 -9.10
C ALA A 413 27.30 3.08 -7.84
N VAL A 414 27.03 1.79 -7.80
CA VAL A 414 27.22 0.95 -6.61
C VAL A 414 28.70 0.90 -6.15
N PRO A 415 29.70 0.58 -6.99
CA PRO A 415 31.11 0.61 -6.54
C PRO A 415 31.57 2.02 -6.16
N ARG A 416 31.09 3.07 -6.83
CA ARG A 416 31.41 4.46 -6.47
C ARG A 416 30.86 4.85 -5.10
N ALA A 417 29.64 4.44 -4.78
CA ALA A 417 29.08 4.66 -3.46
C ALA A 417 29.88 3.95 -2.36
N TYR A 418 30.34 2.72 -2.65
CA TYR A 418 31.21 1.98 -1.73
C TYR A 418 32.55 2.71 -1.48
N GLU A 419 33.18 3.25 -2.50
CA GLU A 419 34.43 4.02 -2.40
C GLU A 419 34.30 5.27 -1.53
N LEU A 420 33.11 5.87 -1.47
CA LEU A 420 32.81 7.08 -0.68
C LEU A 420 32.44 6.79 0.78
N THR A 421 32.30 5.51 1.15
CA THR A 421 31.89 5.11 2.50
C THR A 421 33.07 4.64 3.36
N GLU A 422 32.90 4.78 4.67
CA GLU A 422 33.77 4.22 5.71
C GLU A 422 33.01 3.15 6.53
N PRO A 423 33.70 2.27 7.28
CA PRO A 423 33.04 1.37 8.20
C PRO A 423 32.13 2.15 9.19
N GLY A 424 30.87 1.74 9.30
CA GLY A 424 29.85 2.43 10.09
C GLY A 424 28.88 3.27 9.25
N ASP A 425 29.21 3.61 8.00
CA ASP A 425 28.32 4.32 7.09
C ASP A 425 27.21 3.41 6.50
N VAL A 426 26.16 4.06 6.00
CA VAL A 426 25.07 3.42 5.25
C VAL A 426 25.20 3.75 3.76
N ILE A 427 25.04 2.75 2.90
CA ILE A 427 24.78 2.93 1.46
C ILE A 427 23.29 2.75 1.25
N LEU A 428 22.61 3.82 0.85
CA LEU A 428 21.19 3.83 0.56
C LEU A 428 20.96 3.98 -0.94
N PHE A 429 20.34 2.97 -1.57
CA PHE A 429 19.79 3.10 -2.93
C PHE A 429 18.32 3.52 -2.86
N SER A 430 18.04 4.82 -3.03
CA SER A 430 16.69 5.41 -3.06
C SER A 430 16.59 6.39 -4.23
N PRO A 431 15.99 5.95 -5.37
CA PRO A 431 16.04 6.69 -6.63
C PRO A 431 15.47 8.10 -6.59
N ALA A 432 14.42 8.33 -5.81
CA ALA A 432 13.61 9.57 -5.78
C ALA A 432 12.95 9.93 -7.11
N CYS A 433 13.11 9.10 -8.13
CA CYS A 433 12.69 9.32 -9.51
C CYS A 433 11.99 8.09 -10.07
N ALA A 434 11.18 8.28 -11.10
CA ALA A 434 10.60 7.18 -11.86
C ALA A 434 11.69 6.32 -12.56
N SER A 435 11.39 5.03 -12.76
CA SER A 435 12.21 4.07 -13.48
C SER A 435 11.70 3.84 -14.90
#